data_2f4c50c0e524c66c0a6e0ea121a3c2db
#
_entry.id   2f4c50c0e524c66c0a6e0ea121a3c2db
#
_cell.length_a   1.000
_cell.length_b   1.000
_cell.length_c   1.000
_cell.angle_alpha   90.00
_cell.angle_beta   90.00
_cell.angle_gamma   90.00
#
_symmetry.space_group_name_H-M   'P 1'
#
loop_
_entity.id
_entity.type
_entity.pdbx_description
1 polymer ?
#
loop_
_entity_poly.entity_id
_entity_poly.type
_entity_poly.pdbx_seq_one_letter_code
_entity_poly.pdbx_strand_id
1 'polypeptide(L)'
;MSRTAADYMAEALAQAGVERIYGVVGDSLNGFTDALRRLQSIEWIHVRHEEGAAFAAGAEAHLTGKLAVCAGSCGPGNLHLINGLYDAHRSQVPVLAIAAHIPSIEIGIDFFQATHPEHLFKECSHYAELVTRPDQLPQILLRAMRVAVSQRGVAVVVIPGDVALQRLDKPVPAWLVPSPPIVRPDRKSVV
;
A
#
# COMPACT_ATOMS: atom_id res chain seq x y z
N MET A 1 -21.66 -4.00 -12.79
CA MET A 1 -21.00 -5.01 -11.94
C MET A 1 -21.04 -4.52 -10.51
N SER A 2 -21.15 -5.40 -9.51
CA SER A 2 -21.06 -5.00 -8.10
C SER A 2 -19.62 -4.57 -7.80
N ARG A 3 -19.44 -3.46 -7.11
CA ARG A 3 -18.14 -2.90 -6.72
C ARG A 3 -17.47 -3.80 -5.67
N THR A 4 -16.19 -4.09 -5.87
CA THR A 4 -15.38 -4.92 -4.95
C THR A 4 -14.53 -4.06 -4.01
N ALA A 5 -13.91 -4.69 -2.99
CA ALA A 5 -12.94 -4.03 -2.14
C ALA A 5 -11.71 -3.55 -2.96
N ALA A 6 -11.29 -4.33 -3.96
CA ALA A 6 -10.23 -3.93 -4.88
C ALA A 6 -10.59 -2.69 -5.70
N ASP A 7 -11.83 -2.58 -6.19
CA ASP A 7 -12.31 -1.38 -6.90
C ASP A 7 -12.29 -0.16 -5.98
N TYR A 8 -12.77 -0.33 -4.73
CA TYR A 8 -12.70 0.73 -3.73
C TYR A 8 -11.26 1.21 -3.50
N MET A 9 -10.33 0.27 -3.35
CA MET A 9 -8.91 0.59 -3.10
C MET A 9 -8.31 1.36 -4.28
N ALA A 10 -8.53 0.91 -5.52
CA ALA A 10 -8.05 1.58 -6.72
C ALA A 10 -8.61 3.02 -6.83
N GLU A 11 -9.92 3.19 -6.65
CA GLU A 11 -10.56 4.52 -6.68
C GLU A 11 -10.05 5.44 -5.56
N ALA A 12 -9.88 4.91 -4.35
CA ALA A 12 -9.37 5.68 -3.22
C ALA A 12 -7.94 6.18 -3.44
N LEU A 13 -7.07 5.34 -4.01
CA LEU A 13 -5.71 5.72 -4.37
C LEU A 13 -5.69 6.77 -5.48
N ALA A 14 -6.53 6.63 -6.50
CA ALA A 14 -6.65 7.64 -7.56
C ALA A 14 -7.11 8.99 -7.00
N GLN A 15 -8.11 9.00 -6.12
CA GLN A 15 -8.57 10.22 -5.46
C GLN A 15 -7.53 10.83 -4.51
N ALA A 16 -6.64 10.01 -3.96
CA ALA A 16 -5.49 10.46 -3.18
C ALA A 16 -4.36 11.06 -4.04
N GLY A 17 -4.50 11.06 -5.35
CA GLY A 17 -3.52 11.60 -6.29
C GLY A 17 -2.38 10.65 -6.64
N VAL A 18 -2.57 9.35 -6.41
CA VAL A 18 -1.63 8.32 -6.84
C VAL A 18 -1.75 8.14 -8.36
N GLU A 19 -0.66 8.33 -9.07
CA GLU A 19 -0.60 8.22 -10.53
C GLU A 19 0.00 6.88 -10.99
N ARG A 20 0.85 6.26 -10.16
CA ARG A 20 1.58 5.02 -10.47
C ARG A 20 1.63 4.09 -9.28
N ILE A 21 1.67 2.79 -9.57
CA ILE A 21 1.92 1.73 -8.58
C ILE A 21 3.00 0.82 -9.16
N TYR A 22 4.06 0.63 -8.40
CA TYR A 22 5.19 -0.22 -8.78
C TYR A 22 5.00 -1.62 -8.20
N GLY A 23 5.16 -2.67 -9.02
CA GLY A 23 5.01 -4.03 -8.51
C GLY A 23 5.26 -5.14 -9.52
N VAL A 24 5.24 -6.35 -9.03
CA VAL A 24 5.17 -7.58 -9.83
C VAL A 24 3.76 -8.13 -9.69
N VAL A 25 3.14 -8.49 -10.81
CA VAL A 25 1.82 -9.13 -10.81
C VAL A 25 1.88 -10.52 -10.19
N GLY A 26 0.80 -10.94 -9.56
CA GLY A 26 0.67 -12.25 -8.94
C GLY A 26 -0.78 -12.56 -8.66
N ASP A 27 -1.11 -13.83 -8.45
CA ASP A 27 -2.48 -14.31 -8.29
C ASP A 27 -3.23 -13.64 -7.12
N SER A 28 -2.57 -13.41 -6.00
CA SER A 28 -3.15 -12.71 -4.85
C SER A 28 -3.42 -11.22 -5.11
N LEU A 29 -2.83 -10.64 -6.17
CA LEU A 29 -3.05 -9.27 -6.63
C LEU A 29 -4.06 -9.17 -7.79
N ASN A 30 -4.53 -10.28 -8.36
CA ASN A 30 -5.37 -10.27 -9.57
C ASN A 30 -6.60 -9.38 -9.46
N GLY A 31 -7.30 -9.40 -8.32
CA GLY A 31 -8.45 -8.53 -8.09
C GLY A 31 -8.08 -7.05 -8.15
N PHE A 32 -6.94 -6.68 -7.58
CA PHE A 32 -6.47 -5.30 -7.55
C PHE A 32 -5.94 -4.83 -8.91
N THR A 33 -5.12 -5.63 -9.57
CA THR A 33 -4.59 -5.29 -10.91
C THR A 33 -5.70 -5.21 -11.96
N ASP A 34 -6.75 -6.06 -11.87
CA ASP A 34 -7.93 -5.94 -12.72
C ASP A 34 -8.75 -4.67 -12.43
N ALA A 35 -8.88 -4.28 -11.16
CA ALA A 35 -9.51 -3.02 -10.79
C ALA A 35 -8.77 -1.81 -11.39
N LEU A 36 -7.43 -1.78 -11.31
CA LEU A 36 -6.60 -0.75 -11.93
C LEU A 36 -6.76 -0.73 -13.46
N ARG A 37 -6.75 -1.91 -14.09
CA ARG A 37 -6.96 -2.05 -15.55
C ARG A 37 -8.31 -1.47 -15.99
N ARG A 38 -9.37 -1.66 -15.19
CA ARG A 38 -10.71 -1.12 -15.50
C ARG A 38 -10.81 0.39 -15.21
N LEU A 39 -10.19 0.85 -14.15
CA LEU A 39 -10.20 2.26 -13.74
C LEU A 39 -9.39 3.17 -14.69
N GLN A 40 -8.25 2.68 -15.21
CA GLN A 40 -7.35 3.36 -16.15
C GLN A 40 -6.82 4.74 -15.69
N SER A 41 -6.97 5.10 -14.43
CA SER A 41 -6.47 6.37 -13.89
C SER A 41 -5.15 6.23 -13.12
N ILE A 42 -4.71 5.01 -12.89
CA ILE A 42 -3.42 4.71 -12.23
C ILE A 42 -2.64 3.75 -13.14
N GLU A 43 -1.41 4.09 -13.44
CA GLU A 43 -0.52 3.25 -14.21
C GLU A 43 0.13 2.18 -13.33
N TRP A 44 0.08 0.92 -13.77
CA TRP A 44 0.85 -0.16 -13.16
C TRP A 44 2.23 -0.23 -13.81
N ILE A 45 3.26 0.12 -13.05
CA ILE A 45 4.66 0.01 -13.49
C ILE A 45 5.19 -1.36 -13.13
N HIS A 46 5.27 -2.23 -14.13
CA HIS A 46 5.79 -3.57 -13.95
C HIS A 46 7.31 -3.54 -13.75
N VAL A 47 7.76 -4.14 -12.65
CA VAL A 47 9.18 -4.32 -12.34
C VAL A 47 9.54 -5.80 -12.38
N ARG A 48 10.82 -6.12 -12.36
CA ARG A 48 11.29 -7.52 -12.40
C ARG A 48 11.45 -8.16 -11.02
N HIS A 49 11.42 -7.33 -9.96
CA HIS A 49 11.60 -7.75 -8.59
C HIS A 49 10.96 -6.70 -7.66
N GLU A 50 10.25 -7.13 -6.63
CA GLU A 50 9.49 -6.23 -5.75
C GLU A 50 10.39 -5.30 -4.93
N GLU A 51 11.63 -5.68 -4.66
CA GLU A 51 12.62 -4.79 -4.08
C GLU A 51 12.80 -3.52 -4.95
N GLY A 52 12.91 -3.71 -6.28
CA GLY A 52 12.95 -2.60 -7.24
C GLY A 52 11.68 -1.76 -7.22
N ALA A 53 10.50 -2.37 -6.97
CA ALA A 53 9.24 -1.65 -6.80
C ALA A 53 9.28 -0.73 -5.57
N ALA A 54 9.75 -1.24 -4.45
CA ALA A 54 9.84 -0.49 -3.20
C ALA A 54 10.84 0.66 -3.30
N PHE A 55 12.02 0.44 -3.90
CA PHE A 55 12.99 1.52 -4.17
C PHE A 55 12.44 2.57 -5.15
N ALA A 56 11.72 2.16 -6.20
CA ALA A 56 11.13 3.10 -7.15
C ALA A 56 10.06 3.98 -6.48
N ALA A 57 9.20 3.39 -5.65
CA ALA A 57 8.21 4.14 -4.86
C ALA A 57 8.90 5.09 -3.87
N GLY A 58 9.94 4.65 -3.18
CA GLY A 58 10.75 5.50 -2.29
C GLY A 58 11.38 6.68 -3.03
N ALA A 59 11.95 6.44 -4.22
CA ALA A 59 12.52 7.48 -5.06
C ALA A 59 11.48 8.48 -5.54
N GLU A 60 10.31 8.01 -6.02
CA GLU A 60 9.20 8.89 -6.41
C GLU A 60 8.75 9.77 -5.24
N ALA A 61 8.52 9.16 -4.06
CA ALA A 61 8.13 9.88 -2.86
C ALA A 61 9.17 10.91 -2.44
N HIS A 62 10.46 10.59 -2.58
CA HIS A 62 11.56 11.52 -2.27
C HIS A 62 11.58 12.73 -3.21
N LEU A 63 11.43 12.51 -4.51
CA LEU A 63 11.48 13.55 -5.53
C LEU A 63 10.23 14.43 -5.53
N THR A 64 9.07 13.88 -5.26
CA THR A 64 7.78 14.57 -5.36
C THR A 64 7.25 15.10 -4.04
N GLY A 65 7.67 14.51 -2.93
CA GLY A 65 7.07 14.75 -1.61
C GLY A 65 5.65 14.19 -1.46
N LYS A 66 5.13 13.52 -2.49
CA LYS A 66 3.78 12.93 -2.51
C LYS A 66 3.80 11.47 -2.06
N LEU A 67 2.63 10.95 -1.72
CA LEU A 67 2.43 9.52 -1.44
C LEU A 67 2.72 8.71 -2.70
N ALA A 68 3.67 7.78 -2.62
CA ALA A 68 3.95 6.81 -3.66
C ALA A 68 3.51 5.40 -3.21
N VAL A 69 3.26 4.51 -4.16
CA VAL A 69 2.69 3.19 -3.87
C VAL A 69 3.50 2.08 -4.53
N CYS A 70 3.79 1.03 -3.77
CA CYS A 70 4.27 -0.24 -4.30
C CYS A 70 3.38 -1.39 -3.85
N ALA A 71 3.47 -2.51 -4.57
CA ALA A 71 2.69 -3.70 -4.25
C ALA A 71 3.50 -4.98 -4.41
N GLY A 72 3.26 -5.93 -3.53
CA GLY A 72 3.83 -7.28 -3.58
C GLY A 72 2.77 -8.35 -3.44
N SER A 73 2.95 -9.44 -4.19
CA SER A 73 2.13 -10.65 -4.06
C SER A 73 2.44 -11.37 -2.75
N CYS A 74 1.60 -12.30 -2.34
CA CYS A 74 1.76 -13.05 -1.10
C CYS A 74 3.09 -13.81 -1.04
N GLY A 75 3.57 -14.09 0.17
CA GLY A 75 4.81 -14.82 0.41
C GLY A 75 6.05 -14.08 -0.09
N PRO A 76 6.78 -14.62 -1.07
CA PRO A 76 8.04 -14.05 -1.56
C PRO A 76 7.92 -12.59 -2.02
N GLY A 77 6.82 -12.20 -2.67
CA GLY A 77 6.60 -10.82 -3.12
C GLY A 77 6.66 -9.82 -1.96
N ASN A 78 6.03 -10.16 -0.85
CA ASN A 78 6.09 -9.35 0.36
C ASN A 78 7.48 -9.33 1.00
N LEU A 79 8.18 -10.46 1.02
CA LEU A 79 9.55 -10.55 1.55
C LEU A 79 10.50 -9.65 0.76
N HIS A 80 10.36 -9.62 -0.56
CA HIS A 80 11.21 -8.81 -1.43
C HIS A 80 11.00 -7.30 -1.26
N LEU A 81 9.81 -6.84 -0.87
CA LEU A 81 9.56 -5.41 -0.62
C LEU A 81 10.40 -4.84 0.54
N ILE A 82 10.76 -5.67 1.52
CA ILE A 82 11.30 -5.23 2.82
C ILE A 82 12.51 -4.30 2.66
N ASN A 83 13.47 -4.66 1.82
CA ASN A 83 14.71 -3.92 1.70
C ASN A 83 14.47 -2.47 1.21
N GLY A 84 13.69 -2.30 0.15
CA GLY A 84 13.34 -0.97 -0.34
C GLY A 84 12.43 -0.20 0.60
N LEU A 85 11.56 -0.90 1.38
CA LEU A 85 10.72 -0.25 2.39
C LEU A 85 11.56 0.24 3.59
N TYR A 86 12.61 -0.49 3.99
CA TYR A 86 13.56 0.01 4.98
C TYR A 86 14.23 1.31 4.53
N ASP A 87 14.68 1.37 3.28
CA ASP A 87 15.26 2.58 2.70
C ASP A 87 14.27 3.75 2.74
N ALA A 88 13.06 3.55 2.23
CA ALA A 88 12.01 4.58 2.23
C ALA A 88 11.66 5.04 3.65
N HIS A 89 11.57 4.10 4.62
CA HIS A 89 11.26 4.41 6.01
C HIS A 89 12.36 5.24 6.68
N ARG A 90 13.62 4.87 6.47
CA ARG A 90 14.79 5.60 7.00
C ARG A 90 14.97 6.96 6.32
N SER A 91 14.64 7.07 5.05
CA SER A 91 14.63 8.32 4.29
C SER A 91 13.44 9.22 4.63
N GLN A 92 12.53 8.77 5.49
CA GLN A 92 11.33 9.51 5.92
C GLN A 92 10.50 10.02 4.74
N VAL A 93 10.22 9.15 3.77
CA VAL A 93 9.41 9.47 2.60
C VAL A 93 8.09 8.70 2.62
N PRO A 94 6.97 9.31 2.19
CA PRO A 94 5.64 8.72 2.31
C PRO A 94 5.43 7.61 1.27
N VAL A 95 5.49 6.36 1.70
CA VAL A 95 5.24 5.18 0.87
C VAL A 95 4.11 4.35 1.47
N LEU A 96 3.15 3.98 0.64
CA LEU A 96 2.15 2.96 0.96
C LEU A 96 2.53 1.66 0.24
N ALA A 97 2.71 0.59 0.99
CA ALA A 97 2.87 -0.74 0.45
C ALA A 97 1.54 -1.51 0.52
N ILE A 98 1.13 -2.11 -0.59
CA ILE A 98 0.01 -3.04 -0.67
C ILE A 98 0.60 -4.44 -0.66
N ALA A 99 0.48 -5.10 0.48
CA ALA A 99 0.94 -6.46 0.68
C ALA A 99 -0.24 -7.41 0.49
N ALA A 100 -0.35 -8.04 -0.67
CA ALA A 100 -1.36 -9.06 -0.87
C ALA A 100 -1.07 -10.28 0.01
N HIS A 101 -2.11 -10.98 0.41
CA HIS A 101 -1.98 -12.15 1.27
C HIS A 101 -2.65 -13.37 0.63
N ILE A 102 -2.31 -14.55 1.11
CA ILE A 102 -2.97 -15.80 0.77
C ILE A 102 -4.47 -15.70 1.07
N PRO A 103 -5.32 -16.55 0.47
CA PRO A 103 -6.75 -16.56 0.77
C PRO A 103 -7.00 -16.64 2.28
N SER A 104 -7.99 -15.90 2.76
CA SER A 104 -8.27 -15.76 4.19
C SER A 104 -8.54 -17.12 4.89
N ILE A 105 -9.11 -18.08 4.16
CA ILE A 105 -9.36 -19.44 4.65
C ILE A 105 -8.07 -20.27 4.84
N GLU A 106 -6.98 -19.87 4.18
CA GLU A 106 -5.68 -20.56 4.24
C GLU A 106 -4.74 -19.97 5.30
N ILE A 107 -5.15 -18.90 5.97
CA ILE A 107 -4.34 -18.26 7.02
C ILE A 107 -4.32 -19.17 8.26
N GLY A 108 -3.12 -19.54 8.71
CA GLY A 108 -2.93 -20.36 9.91
C GLY A 108 -2.87 -21.87 9.67
N ILE A 109 -2.85 -22.34 8.41
CA ILE A 109 -2.76 -23.77 8.06
C ILE A 109 -1.52 -24.12 7.22
N ASP A 110 -0.43 -23.37 7.39
CA ASP A 110 0.87 -23.59 6.73
C ASP A 110 0.81 -23.68 5.19
N PHE A 111 -0.03 -22.84 4.57
CA PHE A 111 -0.09 -22.73 3.12
C PHE A 111 1.29 -22.35 2.57
N PHE A 112 1.68 -22.90 1.40
CA PHE A 112 3.07 -22.83 0.89
C PHE A 112 3.64 -21.41 0.72
N GLN A 113 2.79 -20.39 0.54
CA GLN A 113 3.17 -18.96 0.48
C GLN A 113 2.75 -18.19 1.74
N ALA A 114 2.42 -18.90 2.83
CA ALA A 114 2.05 -18.26 4.09
C ALA A 114 3.25 -17.50 4.67
N THR A 115 3.01 -16.26 5.03
CA THR A 115 3.90 -15.43 5.84
C THR A 115 3.00 -14.64 6.81
N HIS A 116 3.60 -13.86 7.68
CA HIS A 116 2.85 -12.97 8.59
C HIS A 116 3.14 -11.50 8.22
N PRO A 117 2.56 -10.97 7.15
CA PRO A 117 2.91 -9.63 6.66
C PRO A 117 2.68 -8.53 7.70
N GLU A 118 1.66 -8.66 8.55
CA GLU A 118 1.37 -7.74 9.65
C GLU A 118 2.48 -7.70 10.72
N HIS A 119 3.32 -8.72 10.79
CA HIS A 119 4.51 -8.77 11.64
C HIS A 119 5.78 -8.43 10.86
N LEU A 120 5.85 -8.90 9.62
CA LEU A 120 7.00 -8.79 8.74
C LEU A 120 7.44 -7.34 8.52
N PHE A 121 6.47 -6.41 8.38
CA PHE A 121 6.73 -5.01 8.08
C PHE A 121 6.85 -4.10 9.31
N LYS A 122 6.78 -4.62 10.53
CA LYS A 122 6.78 -3.80 11.75
C LYS A 122 8.00 -2.89 11.90
N GLU A 123 9.18 -3.38 11.53
CA GLU A 123 10.41 -2.61 11.70
C GLU A 123 10.68 -1.61 10.57
N CYS A 124 10.04 -1.76 9.43
CA CYS A 124 10.20 -0.88 8.27
C CYS A 124 8.95 -0.05 7.97
N SER A 125 8.02 0.07 8.93
CA SER A 125 6.82 0.88 8.75
C SER A 125 6.32 1.48 10.06
N HIS A 126 5.57 2.57 9.96
CA HIS A 126 4.82 3.15 11.09
C HIS A 126 3.47 2.47 11.31
N TYR A 127 2.98 1.75 10.32
CA TYR A 127 1.66 1.12 10.35
C TYR A 127 1.64 -0.08 9.40
N ALA A 128 1.23 -1.23 9.91
CA ALA A 128 0.99 -2.44 9.12
C ALA A 128 -0.24 -3.13 9.68
N GLU A 129 -1.28 -3.33 8.86
CA GLU A 129 -2.56 -3.86 9.32
C GLU A 129 -3.20 -4.80 8.32
N LEU A 130 -3.76 -5.90 8.81
CA LEU A 130 -4.46 -6.92 8.03
C LEU A 130 -5.95 -6.55 7.87
N VAL A 131 -6.41 -6.51 6.64
CA VAL A 131 -7.83 -6.40 6.29
C VAL A 131 -8.45 -7.79 6.34
N THR A 132 -9.16 -8.10 7.41
CA THR A 132 -9.82 -9.41 7.56
C THR A 132 -11.21 -9.45 6.93
N ARG A 133 -11.82 -8.30 6.68
CA ARG A 133 -13.16 -8.14 6.08
C ARG A 133 -13.19 -6.92 5.16
N PRO A 134 -13.96 -6.95 4.06
CA PRO A 134 -13.98 -5.84 3.10
C PRO A 134 -14.45 -4.51 3.70
N ASP A 135 -15.35 -4.55 4.68
CA ASP A 135 -15.91 -3.34 5.32
C ASP A 135 -14.92 -2.60 6.23
N GLN A 136 -13.80 -3.21 6.60
CA GLN A 136 -12.68 -2.58 7.32
C GLN A 136 -11.75 -1.79 6.39
N LEU A 137 -11.65 -2.19 5.12
CA LEU A 137 -10.70 -1.61 4.16
C LEU A 137 -10.75 -0.07 4.10
N PRO A 138 -11.91 0.59 4.06
CA PRO A 138 -11.96 2.06 4.00
C PRO A 138 -11.21 2.75 5.14
N GLN A 139 -11.35 2.25 6.36
CA GLN A 139 -10.71 2.85 7.54
C GLN A 139 -9.23 2.51 7.60
N ILE A 140 -8.86 1.26 7.32
CA ILE A 140 -7.47 0.81 7.31
C ILE A 140 -6.68 1.57 6.23
N LEU A 141 -7.19 1.62 5.00
CA LEU A 141 -6.53 2.30 3.89
C LEU A 141 -6.38 3.81 4.15
N LEU A 142 -7.44 4.47 4.63
CA LEU A 142 -7.38 5.87 4.98
C LEU A 142 -6.34 6.15 6.07
N ARG A 143 -6.31 5.32 7.11
CA ARG A 143 -5.33 5.42 8.19
C ARG A 143 -3.91 5.21 7.69
N ALA A 144 -3.68 4.18 6.86
CA ALA A 144 -2.38 3.89 6.25
C ALA A 144 -1.85 5.08 5.45
N MET A 145 -2.66 5.63 4.54
CA MET A 145 -2.28 6.80 3.75
C MET A 145 -1.95 8.02 4.62
N ARG A 146 -2.79 8.28 5.63
CA ARG A 146 -2.55 9.40 6.57
C ARG A 146 -1.29 9.22 7.39
N VAL A 147 -1.02 8.02 7.89
CA VAL A 147 0.19 7.70 8.64
C VAL A 147 1.42 7.89 7.76
N ALA A 148 1.43 7.33 6.53
CA ALA A 148 2.55 7.48 5.62
C ALA A 148 2.88 8.96 5.37
N VAL A 149 1.88 9.80 5.11
CA VAL A 149 2.08 11.22 4.81
C VAL A 149 2.42 12.05 6.05
N SER A 150 1.67 11.88 7.16
CA SER A 150 1.84 12.73 8.36
C SER A 150 3.08 12.40 9.17
N GLN A 151 3.46 11.12 9.24
CA GLN A 151 4.65 10.67 9.96
C GLN A 151 5.89 10.55 9.06
N ARG A 152 5.71 10.77 7.76
CA ARG A 152 6.78 10.68 6.75
C ARG A 152 7.52 9.35 6.85
N GLY A 153 6.94 8.33 6.27
CA GLY A 153 7.50 6.98 6.28
C GLY A 153 6.58 5.98 5.61
N VAL A 154 6.80 4.72 5.89
CA VAL A 154 6.07 3.62 5.28
C VAL A 154 4.82 3.28 6.08
N ALA A 155 3.73 3.00 5.37
CA ALA A 155 2.57 2.29 5.89
C ALA A 155 2.24 1.10 4.99
N VAL A 156 1.70 0.04 5.57
CA VAL A 156 1.40 -1.21 4.87
C VAL A 156 -0.07 -1.58 5.08
N VAL A 157 -0.75 -1.90 4.00
CA VAL A 157 -2.08 -2.53 4.01
C VAL A 157 -1.93 -3.96 3.54
N VAL A 158 -2.22 -4.90 4.43
CA VAL A 158 -2.22 -6.33 4.12
C VAL A 158 -3.64 -6.74 3.74
N ILE A 159 -3.82 -7.34 2.55
CA ILE A 159 -5.14 -7.73 2.09
C ILE A 159 -5.13 -9.13 1.44
N PRO A 160 -5.91 -10.11 1.97
CA PRO A 160 -6.09 -11.39 1.31
C PRO A 160 -6.76 -11.24 -0.05
N GLY A 161 -6.32 -12.03 -1.05
CA GLY A 161 -6.81 -11.94 -2.41
C GLY A 161 -8.31 -12.17 -2.53
N ASP A 162 -8.87 -13.09 -1.75
CA ASP A 162 -10.31 -13.36 -1.69
C ASP A 162 -11.11 -12.24 -1.03
N VAL A 163 -10.56 -11.58 -0.01
CA VAL A 163 -11.18 -10.39 0.63
C VAL A 163 -11.20 -9.21 -0.34
N ALA A 164 -10.15 -9.04 -1.14
CA ALA A 164 -10.08 -8.00 -2.17
C ALA A 164 -11.19 -8.14 -3.23
N LEU A 165 -11.63 -9.36 -3.51
CA LEU A 165 -12.70 -9.65 -4.47
C LEU A 165 -14.11 -9.54 -3.88
N GLN A 166 -14.27 -9.45 -2.57
CA GLN A 166 -15.58 -9.34 -1.92
C GLN A 166 -16.22 -7.98 -2.19
N ARG A 167 -17.57 -7.99 -2.20
CA ARG A 167 -18.38 -6.79 -2.46
C ARG A 167 -18.18 -5.72 -1.39
N LEU A 168 -17.99 -4.47 -1.83
CA LEU A 168 -17.89 -3.30 -0.96
C LEU A 168 -18.55 -2.08 -1.61
N ASP A 169 -19.81 -1.83 -1.30
CA ASP A 169 -20.61 -0.71 -1.81
C ASP A 169 -20.55 0.51 -0.87
N LYS A 170 -19.34 0.99 -0.54
CA LYS A 170 -19.15 2.20 0.24
C LYS A 170 -18.61 3.33 -0.64
N PRO A 171 -19.07 4.58 -0.48
CA PRO A 171 -18.53 5.71 -1.22
C PRO A 171 -17.08 5.97 -0.80
N VAL A 172 -16.25 6.39 -1.75
CA VAL A 172 -14.90 6.90 -1.45
C VAL A 172 -15.04 8.37 -1.06
N PRO A 173 -14.56 8.79 0.13
CA PRO A 173 -14.61 10.19 0.53
C PRO A 173 -13.78 11.08 -0.39
N ALA A 174 -14.24 12.29 -0.68
CA ALA A 174 -13.54 13.24 -1.56
C ALA A 174 -12.20 13.77 -0.98
N TRP A 175 -11.96 13.60 0.32
CA TRP A 175 -10.74 14.05 1.00
C TRP A 175 -10.07 12.85 1.66
N LEU A 176 -8.95 12.42 1.17
CA LEU A 176 -8.32 11.20 1.66
C LEU A 176 -7.01 11.44 2.38
N VAL A 177 -6.17 12.31 1.85
CA VAL A 177 -4.81 12.48 2.37
C VAL A 177 -4.58 13.92 2.78
N PRO A 178 -4.11 14.17 4.02
CA PRO A 178 -3.74 15.52 4.44
C PRO A 178 -2.53 16.00 3.61
N SER A 179 -2.44 17.29 3.40
CA SER A 179 -1.20 17.88 2.92
C SER A 179 -0.08 17.58 3.90
N PRO A 180 1.16 17.37 3.40
CA PRO A 180 2.31 17.20 4.30
C PRO A 180 2.40 18.38 5.27
N PRO A 181 2.75 18.15 6.55
CA PRO A 181 2.90 19.22 7.50
C PRO A 181 4.01 20.18 7.05
N ILE A 182 3.70 21.47 7.07
CA ILE A 182 4.72 22.51 6.82
C ILE A 182 5.59 22.59 8.09
N VAL A 183 6.78 22.05 8.02
CA VAL A 183 7.78 22.18 9.09
C VAL A 183 8.44 23.54 8.95
N ARG A 184 8.17 24.44 9.89
CA ARG A 184 8.89 25.72 10.01
C ARG A 184 9.96 25.56 11.09
N PRO A 185 11.24 25.76 10.78
CA PRO A 185 12.28 25.77 11.81
C PRO A 185 11.98 26.91 12.81
N ASP A 186 12.08 26.62 14.09
CA ASP A 186 12.04 27.66 15.11
C ASP A 186 13.43 28.33 15.25
N ARG A 187 13.50 29.40 16.05
CA ARG A 187 14.77 30.15 16.26
C ARG A 187 15.88 29.29 16.89
N LYS A 188 15.56 28.15 17.48
CA LYS A 188 16.51 27.22 18.11
C LYS A 188 17.04 26.16 17.15
N SER A 189 16.37 25.99 16.00
CA SER A 189 16.75 25.00 14.99
C SER A 189 17.79 25.54 13.99
N VAL A 190 18.21 26.78 14.12
CA VAL A 190 19.22 27.42 13.30
C VAL A 190 20.53 27.45 14.09
N VAL A 191 21.26 26.34 14.03
CA VAL A 191 22.67 26.26 14.47
C VAL A 191 23.51 25.72 13.33
#